data_433027ca9f704c3b7d61f1d8435eb1e3
#
_entry.id   433027ca9f704c3b7d61f1d8435eb1e3
#
_cell.length_a   1.000
_cell.length_b   1.000
_cell.length_c   1.000
_cell.angle_alpha   90.00
_cell.angle_beta   90.00
_cell.angle_gamma   90.00
#
_symmetry.space_group_name_H-M   'P 1'
#
loop_
_entity.id
_entity.type
_entity.pdbx_description
1 polymer ?
#
loop_
_entity_poly.entity_id
_entity_poly.type
_entity_poly.pdbx_seq_one_letter_code
_entity_poly.pdbx_strand_id
1 'polypeptide(L)'
;VQPEDIFYCHVSVDDVDEIVQKHLKGHQVVTRLLYTDPVSGQAVPYYSEINFYKKQERIILRNCGRINPENIDDYLASGGYLSLRKVLFQMTPVQVIEEIRRAGLRGRGGAGFPTAIKWELCRNASGSPKYMICNADEGDPGAFMDRVVLESDPHQVIEGMIICGYAIGAREGYIYCRAEYPLAIKRLKVAIAQAEEYGLLGDNILNTD
;
A
#
# COMPACT_ATOMS: atom_id res chain seq x y z
N VAL A 1 9.41 18.19 -3.08
CA VAL A 1 8.85 19.41 -2.48
C VAL A 1 7.62 19.82 -3.31
N GLN A 2 6.50 20.00 -2.66
CA GLN A 2 5.24 20.43 -3.26
C GLN A 2 5.07 21.95 -3.06
N PRO A 3 4.34 22.69 -3.93
CA PRO A 3 3.54 22.15 -5.06
C PRO A 3 4.31 21.96 -6.36
N GLU A 4 5.56 22.42 -6.48
CA GLU A 4 6.34 22.38 -7.71
C GLU A 4 6.79 20.97 -8.12
N ASP A 5 6.55 19.96 -7.27
CA ASP A 5 6.93 18.54 -7.45
C ASP A 5 8.44 18.32 -7.67
N ILE A 6 9.28 19.20 -7.08
CA ILE A 6 10.74 19.07 -7.17
C ILE A 6 11.25 17.92 -6.33
N PHE A 7 12.03 17.06 -6.94
CA PHE A 7 12.64 15.89 -6.31
C PHE A 7 14.10 16.14 -5.96
N TYR A 8 14.39 16.13 -4.66
CA TYR A 8 15.75 16.24 -4.14
C TYR A 8 16.28 14.88 -3.68
N CYS A 9 17.54 14.59 -3.99
CA CYS A 9 18.25 13.37 -3.62
C CYS A 9 19.27 13.62 -2.51
N HIS A 10 19.55 12.58 -1.72
CA HIS A 10 20.59 12.59 -0.70
C HIS A 10 20.49 13.75 0.29
N VAL A 11 19.29 14.20 0.59
CA VAL A 11 19.05 15.30 1.52
C VAL A 11 19.47 14.89 2.92
N SER A 12 20.30 15.72 3.56
CA SER A 12 20.70 15.62 4.95
C SER A 12 19.99 16.67 5.81
N VAL A 13 20.15 16.59 7.13
CA VAL A 13 19.61 17.59 8.05
C VAL A 13 20.21 18.99 7.77
N ASP A 14 21.49 19.04 7.37
CA ASP A 14 22.19 20.30 7.08
C ASP A 14 21.65 21.00 5.82
N ASP A 15 20.96 20.28 4.94
CA ASP A 15 20.38 20.84 3.71
C ASP A 15 19.02 21.51 3.95
N VAL A 16 18.39 21.25 5.11
CA VAL A 16 17.01 21.69 5.38
C VAL A 16 16.88 23.21 5.33
N ASP A 17 17.80 23.93 5.98
CA ASP A 17 17.77 25.40 6.00
C ASP A 17 17.92 25.99 4.58
N GLU A 18 18.80 25.42 3.77
CA GLU A 18 18.95 25.85 2.37
C GLU A 18 17.67 25.61 1.57
N ILE A 19 17.05 24.44 1.70
CA ILE A 19 15.78 24.12 1.02
C ILE A 19 14.69 25.10 1.47
N VAL A 20 14.57 25.35 2.76
CA VAL A 20 13.56 26.28 3.29
C VAL A 20 13.78 27.70 2.77
N GLN A 21 15.00 28.23 2.85
CA GLN A 21 15.27 29.62 2.48
C GLN A 21 15.25 29.83 0.97
N LYS A 22 15.91 28.97 0.20
CA LYS A 22 15.99 29.12 -1.25
C LYS A 22 14.74 28.66 -1.96
N HIS A 23 14.24 27.44 -1.65
CA HIS A 23 13.14 26.85 -2.41
C HIS A 23 11.77 27.28 -1.84
N LEU A 24 11.48 27.00 -0.56
CA LEU A 24 10.14 27.27 -0.04
C LEU A 24 9.81 28.76 0.07
N LYS A 25 10.79 29.60 0.46
CA LYS A 25 10.60 31.07 0.58
C LYS A 25 11.01 31.82 -0.67
N GLY A 26 12.08 31.39 -1.33
CA GLY A 26 12.68 32.09 -2.47
C GLY A 26 12.27 31.57 -3.83
N HIS A 27 11.49 30.50 -3.90
CA HIS A 27 11.08 29.82 -5.16
C HIS A 27 12.26 29.49 -6.10
N GLN A 28 13.43 29.20 -5.53
CA GLN A 28 14.64 28.86 -6.25
C GLN A 28 15.06 27.42 -5.96
N VAL A 29 15.10 26.60 -6.99
CA VAL A 29 15.49 25.19 -6.88
C VAL A 29 16.95 25.06 -6.41
N VAL A 30 17.20 24.20 -5.45
CA VAL A 30 18.55 23.86 -4.96
C VAL A 30 19.16 22.83 -5.90
N THR A 31 19.79 23.30 -6.98
CA THR A 31 20.24 22.44 -8.08
C THR A 31 21.22 21.35 -7.69
N ARG A 32 22.08 21.58 -6.67
CA ARG A 32 23.03 20.56 -6.19
C ARG A 32 22.38 19.32 -5.59
N LEU A 33 21.12 19.43 -5.15
CA LEU A 33 20.35 18.34 -4.56
C LEU A 33 19.46 17.61 -5.57
N LEU A 34 19.44 18.06 -6.84
CA LEU A 34 18.69 17.37 -7.87
C LEU A 34 19.32 16.02 -8.23
N TYR A 35 18.46 15.09 -8.64
CA TYR A 35 18.94 13.85 -9.23
C TYR A 35 19.74 14.14 -10.51
N THR A 36 20.92 13.58 -10.61
CA THR A 36 21.74 13.66 -11.83
C THR A 36 21.63 12.32 -12.56
N ASP A 37 21.15 12.37 -13.80
CA ASP A 37 21.06 11.18 -14.65
C ASP A 37 22.47 10.65 -14.96
N PRO A 38 22.80 9.39 -14.62
CA PRO A 38 24.15 8.86 -14.75
C PRO A 38 24.61 8.68 -16.20
N VAL A 39 23.69 8.69 -17.16
CA VAL A 39 24.00 8.52 -18.59
C VAL A 39 24.23 9.86 -19.27
N SER A 40 23.34 10.83 -19.05
CA SER A 40 23.42 12.14 -19.70
C SER A 40 24.22 13.17 -18.90
N GLY A 41 24.42 12.95 -17.59
CA GLY A 41 25.02 13.94 -16.68
C GLY A 41 24.13 15.14 -16.39
N GLN A 42 22.87 15.15 -16.83
CA GLN A 42 21.95 16.26 -16.65
C GLN A 42 21.21 16.15 -15.32
N ALA A 43 20.98 17.29 -14.67
CA ALA A 43 20.11 17.38 -13.50
C ALA A 43 18.65 17.27 -13.91
N VAL A 44 17.91 16.37 -13.25
CA VAL A 44 16.50 16.09 -13.51
C VAL A 44 15.71 16.55 -12.29
N PRO A 45 14.90 17.60 -12.39
CA PRO A 45 14.20 18.18 -11.26
C PRO A 45 12.96 17.38 -10.85
N TYR A 46 12.32 16.65 -11.76
CA TYR A 46 11.05 15.95 -11.51
C TYR A 46 11.25 14.44 -11.42
N TYR A 47 10.67 13.84 -10.37
CA TYR A 47 10.71 12.39 -10.19
C TYR A 47 10.14 11.62 -11.40
N SER A 48 9.07 12.16 -11.99
CA SER A 48 8.40 11.59 -13.16
C SER A 48 9.26 11.58 -14.43
N GLU A 49 10.29 12.43 -14.50
CA GLU A 49 11.19 12.54 -15.65
C GLU A 49 12.42 11.64 -15.55
N ILE A 50 12.69 11.07 -14.37
CA ILE A 50 13.79 10.11 -14.19
C ILE A 50 13.57 8.92 -15.11
N ASN A 51 14.55 8.61 -15.95
CA ASN A 51 14.48 7.58 -16.99
C ASN A 51 14.01 6.20 -16.48
N PHE A 52 14.38 5.85 -15.26
CA PHE A 52 13.95 4.61 -14.60
C PHE A 52 12.46 4.61 -14.27
N TYR A 53 11.90 5.74 -13.83
CA TYR A 53 10.51 5.83 -13.35
C TYR A 53 9.52 6.25 -14.42
N LYS A 54 9.90 7.08 -15.38
CA LYS A 54 8.96 7.65 -16.37
C LYS A 54 8.25 6.63 -17.25
N LYS A 55 8.77 5.39 -17.34
CA LYS A 55 8.19 4.29 -18.09
C LYS A 55 7.42 3.30 -17.22
N GLN A 56 7.31 3.57 -15.89
CA GLN A 56 6.61 2.70 -14.95
C GLN A 56 5.21 3.24 -14.67
N GLU A 57 4.22 2.38 -14.76
CA GLU A 57 2.89 2.61 -14.24
C GLU A 57 2.76 1.86 -12.90
N ARG A 58 2.66 2.62 -11.80
CA ARG A 58 2.59 2.06 -10.46
C ARG A 58 1.14 1.91 -10.03
N ILE A 59 0.65 0.68 -9.98
CA ILE A 59 -0.70 0.36 -9.48
C ILE A 59 -0.63 0.03 -7.99
N ILE A 60 0.10 -1.04 -7.63
CA ILE A 60 0.22 -1.49 -6.23
C ILE A 60 1.08 -0.52 -5.41
N LEU A 61 2.14 0.02 -5.98
CA LEU A 61 3.08 0.94 -5.32
C LEU A 61 2.72 2.42 -5.55
N ARG A 62 1.47 2.75 -5.89
CA ARG A 62 1.06 4.13 -6.20
C ARG A 62 1.33 5.12 -5.06
N ASN A 63 1.19 4.67 -3.82
CA ASN A 63 1.39 5.48 -2.61
C ASN A 63 2.84 5.46 -2.10
N CYS A 64 3.68 4.56 -2.63
CA CYS A 64 5.07 4.41 -2.17
C CYS A 64 5.86 5.70 -2.35
N GLY A 65 6.38 6.24 -1.23
CA GLY A 65 7.11 7.51 -1.18
C GLY A 65 6.23 8.76 -1.25
N ARG A 66 4.90 8.61 -1.24
CA ARG A 66 3.93 9.73 -1.29
C ARG A 66 3.17 9.93 0.02
N ILE A 67 2.96 8.86 0.79
CA ILE A 67 2.28 8.90 2.08
C ILE A 67 3.26 8.52 3.19
N ASN A 68 2.96 8.94 4.42
CA ASN A 68 3.61 8.41 5.59
C ASN A 68 2.96 7.08 5.99
N PRO A 69 3.67 5.93 5.88
CA PRO A 69 3.08 4.61 6.17
C PRO A 69 2.77 4.38 7.66
N GLU A 70 3.22 5.29 8.55
CA GLU A 70 2.93 5.27 9.98
C GLU A 70 1.77 6.22 10.35
N ASN A 71 1.06 6.80 9.35
CA ASN A 71 -0.06 7.71 9.57
C ASN A 71 -1.27 7.32 8.70
N ILE A 72 -2.34 6.87 9.34
CA ILE A 72 -3.58 6.48 8.66
C ILE A 72 -4.24 7.64 7.92
N ASP A 73 -4.12 8.89 8.41
CA ASP A 73 -4.73 10.06 7.77
C ASP A 73 -4.18 10.31 6.36
N ASP A 74 -2.89 10.05 6.14
CA ASP A 74 -2.29 10.14 4.81
C ASP A 74 -2.90 9.10 3.86
N TYR A 75 -3.14 7.88 4.35
CA TYR A 75 -3.79 6.83 3.56
C TYR A 75 -5.26 7.17 3.26
N LEU A 76 -6.01 7.68 4.24
CA LEU A 76 -7.38 8.16 4.05
C LEU A 76 -7.44 9.32 3.06
N ALA A 77 -6.55 10.30 3.17
CA ALA A 77 -6.46 11.42 2.24
C ALA A 77 -6.15 10.99 0.79
N SER A 78 -5.44 9.87 0.61
CA SER A 78 -5.17 9.28 -0.70
C SER A 78 -6.33 8.43 -1.27
N GLY A 79 -7.46 8.38 -0.58
CA GLY A 79 -8.64 7.59 -0.96
C GLY A 79 -8.66 6.18 -0.37
N GLY A 80 -7.84 5.91 0.63
CA GLY A 80 -7.83 4.66 1.35
C GLY A 80 -9.16 4.38 2.07
N TYR A 81 -9.48 3.11 2.23
CA TYR A 81 -10.71 2.58 2.82
C TYR A 81 -12.02 2.98 2.10
N LEU A 82 -11.98 3.71 1.00
CA LEU A 82 -13.18 3.97 0.19
C LEU A 82 -13.72 2.70 -0.46
N SER A 83 -12.84 1.78 -0.86
CA SER A 83 -13.24 0.49 -1.40
C SER A 83 -13.90 -0.39 -0.34
N LEU A 84 -13.37 -0.41 0.88
CA LEU A 84 -14.00 -1.08 2.01
C LEU A 84 -15.38 -0.53 2.30
N ARG A 85 -15.52 0.80 2.36
CA ARG A 85 -16.81 1.46 2.55
C ARG A 85 -17.82 1.06 1.47
N LYS A 86 -17.41 1.09 0.19
CA LYS A 86 -18.26 0.63 -0.91
C LYS A 86 -18.70 -0.82 -0.72
N VAL A 87 -17.77 -1.70 -0.36
CA VAL A 87 -18.05 -3.12 -0.14
C VAL A 87 -19.05 -3.33 0.97
N LEU A 88 -18.87 -2.73 2.13
CA LEU A 88 -19.73 -2.98 3.29
C LEU A 88 -21.14 -2.39 3.14
N PHE A 89 -21.29 -1.23 2.47
CA PHE A 89 -22.59 -0.56 2.38
C PHE A 89 -23.34 -0.79 1.05
N GLN A 90 -22.67 -1.27 0.01
CA GLN A 90 -23.27 -1.31 -1.34
C GLN A 90 -23.17 -2.66 -2.03
N MET A 91 -22.44 -3.63 -1.46
CA MET A 91 -22.18 -4.90 -2.14
C MET A 91 -22.43 -6.09 -1.22
N THR A 92 -23.00 -7.15 -1.78
CA THR A 92 -23.02 -8.45 -1.12
C THR A 92 -21.68 -9.16 -1.30
N PRO A 93 -21.31 -10.12 -0.42
CA PRO A 93 -20.09 -10.91 -0.59
C PRO A 93 -19.92 -11.56 -1.97
N VAL A 94 -21.03 -12.03 -2.57
CA VAL A 94 -21.01 -12.62 -3.91
C VAL A 94 -20.68 -11.57 -4.98
N GLN A 95 -21.24 -10.37 -4.85
CA GLN A 95 -20.93 -9.25 -5.77
C GLN A 95 -19.46 -8.82 -5.68
N VAL A 96 -18.87 -8.87 -4.49
CA VAL A 96 -17.43 -8.61 -4.33
C VAL A 96 -16.60 -9.65 -5.08
N ILE A 97 -16.92 -10.94 -4.95
CA ILE A 97 -16.23 -12.01 -5.67
C ILE A 97 -16.36 -11.81 -7.19
N GLU A 98 -17.55 -11.42 -7.65
CA GLU A 98 -17.79 -11.19 -9.08
C GLU A 98 -17.02 -9.96 -9.61
N GLU A 99 -16.89 -8.89 -8.81
CA GLU A 99 -16.05 -7.74 -9.14
C GLU A 99 -14.58 -8.15 -9.31
N ILE A 100 -14.05 -8.96 -8.39
CA ILE A 100 -12.70 -9.52 -8.48
C ILE A 100 -12.55 -10.44 -9.71
N ARG A 101 -13.60 -11.18 -10.06
CA ARG A 101 -13.62 -12.03 -11.26
C ARG A 101 -13.52 -11.20 -12.54
N ARG A 102 -14.34 -10.15 -12.64
CA ARG A 102 -14.32 -9.21 -13.78
C ARG A 102 -13.00 -8.46 -13.91
N ALA A 103 -12.40 -8.11 -12.80
CA ALA A 103 -11.06 -7.48 -12.76
C ALA A 103 -9.94 -8.44 -13.21
N GLY A 104 -10.19 -9.75 -13.28
CA GLY A 104 -9.19 -10.73 -13.65
C GLY A 104 -8.02 -10.84 -12.67
N LEU A 105 -8.21 -10.45 -11.40
CA LEU A 105 -7.17 -10.47 -10.39
C LEU A 105 -6.63 -11.88 -10.18
N ARG A 106 -5.31 -12.01 -10.14
CA ARG A 106 -4.58 -13.27 -9.93
C ARG A 106 -3.63 -13.17 -8.77
N GLY A 107 -3.31 -14.31 -8.16
CA GLY A 107 -2.27 -14.44 -7.15
C GLY A 107 -0.89 -14.01 -7.67
N ARG A 108 -0.08 -13.49 -6.77
CA ARG A 108 1.29 -13.00 -7.05
C ARG A 108 2.39 -13.90 -6.47
N GLY A 109 2.04 -15.06 -5.91
CA GLY A 109 2.99 -16.04 -5.40
C GLY A 109 3.57 -17.00 -6.44
N GLY A 110 3.55 -16.63 -7.74
CA GLY A 110 4.14 -17.42 -8.84
C GLY A 110 3.14 -18.22 -9.68
N ALA A 111 2.12 -18.85 -9.07
CA ALA A 111 1.16 -19.70 -9.80
C ALA A 111 0.11 -18.90 -10.61
N GLY A 112 -0.11 -17.62 -10.29
CA GLY A 112 -1.10 -16.79 -10.97
C GLY A 112 -2.54 -17.33 -10.87
N PHE A 113 -2.89 -18.03 -9.78
CA PHE A 113 -4.22 -18.61 -9.61
C PHE A 113 -5.29 -17.50 -9.53
N PRO A 114 -6.46 -17.66 -10.21
CA PRO A 114 -7.52 -16.66 -10.20
C PRO A 114 -8.06 -16.43 -8.78
N THR A 115 -7.93 -15.19 -8.28
CA THR A 115 -8.29 -14.83 -6.92
C THR A 115 -9.77 -15.04 -6.62
N ALA A 116 -10.65 -14.69 -7.57
CA ALA A 116 -12.10 -14.88 -7.44
C ALA A 116 -12.49 -16.35 -7.25
N ILE A 117 -11.85 -17.26 -7.98
CA ILE A 117 -12.11 -18.70 -7.82
C ILE A 117 -11.67 -19.18 -6.43
N LYS A 118 -10.51 -18.72 -5.95
CA LYS A 118 -10.05 -19.07 -4.60
C LYS A 118 -11.02 -18.58 -3.53
N TRP A 119 -11.52 -17.34 -3.65
CA TRP A 119 -12.47 -16.78 -2.70
C TRP A 119 -13.81 -17.49 -2.73
N GLU A 120 -14.33 -17.82 -3.92
CA GLU A 120 -15.57 -18.58 -4.11
C GLU A 120 -15.50 -19.97 -3.49
N LEU A 121 -14.41 -20.71 -3.75
CA LEU A 121 -14.18 -22.02 -3.15
C LEU A 121 -14.14 -21.96 -1.62
N CYS A 122 -13.45 -20.96 -1.06
CA CYS A 122 -13.40 -20.75 0.38
C CYS A 122 -14.76 -20.39 0.94
N ARG A 123 -15.51 -19.47 0.28
CA ARG A 123 -16.85 -19.09 0.70
C ARG A 123 -17.80 -20.27 0.74
N ASN A 124 -17.78 -21.14 -0.27
CA ASN A 124 -18.67 -22.27 -0.43
C ASN A 124 -18.27 -23.49 0.43
N ALA A 125 -17.06 -23.50 0.99
CA ALA A 125 -16.65 -24.57 1.90
C ALA A 125 -17.52 -24.59 3.16
N SER A 126 -17.90 -25.79 3.63
CA SER A 126 -18.78 -25.99 4.79
C SER A 126 -18.11 -25.74 6.13
N GLY A 127 -16.78 -25.59 6.19
CA GLY A 127 -16.03 -25.38 7.44
C GLY A 127 -16.30 -24.01 8.07
N SER A 128 -16.35 -23.96 9.40
CA SER A 128 -16.45 -22.75 10.22
C SER A 128 -15.66 -22.95 11.51
N PRO A 129 -14.91 -21.95 12.01
CA PRO A 129 -14.73 -20.61 11.43
C PRO A 129 -13.85 -20.62 10.16
N LYS A 130 -13.98 -19.56 9.36
CA LYS A 130 -13.09 -19.27 8.23
C LYS A 130 -12.07 -18.22 8.64
N TYR A 131 -10.89 -18.29 8.06
CA TYR A 131 -9.79 -17.39 8.36
C TYR A 131 -9.25 -16.73 7.09
N MET A 132 -8.86 -15.46 7.20
CA MET A 132 -8.11 -14.77 6.15
C MET A 132 -6.62 -14.82 6.48
N ILE A 133 -5.81 -15.37 5.58
CA ILE A 133 -4.35 -15.40 5.74
C ILE A 133 -3.70 -14.58 4.64
N CYS A 134 -2.99 -13.52 5.04
CA CYS A 134 -2.07 -12.79 4.19
C CYS A 134 -0.71 -13.49 4.25
N ASN A 135 -0.37 -14.20 3.19
CA ASN A 135 0.97 -14.76 3.05
C ASN A 135 1.93 -13.64 2.61
N ALA A 136 2.70 -13.13 3.55
CA ALA A 136 3.75 -12.14 3.37
C ALA A 136 5.15 -12.72 3.64
N ASP A 137 5.30 -14.03 3.40
CA ASP A 137 6.59 -14.74 3.46
C ASP A 137 7.25 -14.70 2.08
N GLU A 138 8.01 -13.65 1.83
CA GLU A 138 8.76 -13.45 0.60
C GLU A 138 10.14 -14.11 0.71
N GLY A 139 10.17 -15.43 0.49
CA GLY A 139 11.35 -16.26 0.74
C GLY A 139 12.41 -16.25 -0.34
N ASP A 140 12.11 -15.82 -1.56
CA ASP A 140 13.04 -15.83 -2.69
C ASP A 140 14.22 -14.87 -2.44
N PRO A 141 15.46 -15.31 -2.63
CA PRO A 141 16.64 -14.43 -2.51
C PRO A 141 16.58 -13.25 -3.46
N GLY A 142 16.69 -12.02 -2.90
CA GLY A 142 16.63 -10.78 -3.67
C GLY A 142 15.24 -10.28 -4.02
N ALA A 143 14.18 -11.03 -3.72
CA ALA A 143 12.80 -10.54 -3.82
C ALA A 143 12.50 -9.51 -2.71
N PHE A 144 11.78 -8.44 -3.06
CA PHE A 144 11.45 -7.35 -2.15
C PHE A 144 10.12 -6.66 -2.49
N MET A 145 9.31 -7.23 -3.36
CA MET A 145 8.03 -6.64 -3.77
C MET A 145 7.05 -6.56 -2.59
N ASP A 146 6.85 -7.68 -1.89
CA ASP A 146 5.94 -7.74 -0.75
C ASP A 146 6.45 -6.89 0.41
N ARG A 147 7.76 -6.91 0.65
CA ARG A 147 8.43 -6.05 1.61
C ARG A 147 8.14 -4.58 1.35
N VAL A 148 8.30 -4.12 0.11
CA VAL A 148 8.05 -2.71 -0.25
C VAL A 148 6.60 -2.32 0.00
N VAL A 149 5.63 -3.18 -0.34
CA VAL A 149 4.21 -2.91 -0.08
C VAL A 149 3.95 -2.81 1.42
N LEU A 150 4.42 -3.79 2.21
CA LEU A 150 4.21 -3.82 3.66
C LEU A 150 4.87 -2.63 4.38
N GLU A 151 6.03 -2.19 3.89
CA GLU A 151 6.76 -1.07 4.48
C GLU A 151 6.24 0.29 4.01
N SER A 152 5.66 0.42 2.82
CA SER A 152 5.26 1.71 2.27
C SER A 152 3.77 1.99 2.31
N ASP A 153 2.92 0.95 2.36
CA ASP A 153 1.46 1.10 2.36
C ASP A 153 0.77 -0.07 3.10
N PRO A 154 1.02 -0.25 4.41
CA PRO A 154 0.46 -1.34 5.20
C PRO A 154 -1.08 -1.30 5.26
N HIS A 155 -1.69 -0.11 5.23
CA HIS A 155 -3.14 0.04 5.25
C HIS A 155 -3.81 -0.52 3.99
N GLN A 156 -3.16 -0.44 2.81
CA GLN A 156 -3.67 -1.06 1.58
C GLN A 156 -3.79 -2.58 1.73
N VAL A 157 -2.83 -3.21 2.43
CA VAL A 157 -2.87 -4.64 2.70
C VAL A 157 -4.01 -4.98 3.67
N ILE A 158 -4.16 -4.22 4.75
CA ILE A 158 -5.21 -4.41 5.75
C ILE A 158 -6.60 -4.22 5.10
N GLU A 159 -6.81 -3.16 4.32
CA GLU A 159 -8.06 -2.94 3.58
C GLU A 159 -8.41 -4.14 2.68
N GLY A 160 -7.41 -4.63 1.92
CA GLY A 160 -7.58 -5.81 1.07
C GLY A 160 -7.94 -7.07 1.85
N MET A 161 -7.35 -7.27 3.03
CA MET A 161 -7.66 -8.38 3.92
C MET A 161 -9.09 -8.32 4.45
N ILE A 162 -9.56 -7.14 4.87
CA ILE A 162 -10.92 -6.95 5.37
C ILE A 162 -11.94 -7.23 4.26
N ILE A 163 -11.72 -6.69 3.05
CA ILE A 163 -12.58 -6.95 1.88
C ILE A 163 -12.63 -8.44 1.56
N CYS A 164 -11.49 -9.14 1.58
CA CYS A 164 -11.45 -10.58 1.38
C CYS A 164 -12.20 -11.32 2.51
N GLY A 165 -11.97 -10.96 3.77
CA GLY A 165 -12.64 -11.52 4.94
C GLY A 165 -14.17 -11.45 4.80
N TYR A 166 -14.69 -10.26 4.46
CA TYR A 166 -16.10 -10.07 4.17
C TYR A 166 -16.60 -10.98 3.03
N ALA A 167 -15.87 -11.03 1.93
CA ALA A 167 -16.26 -11.83 0.77
C ALA A 167 -16.32 -13.33 1.06
N ILE A 168 -15.40 -13.88 1.85
CA ILE A 168 -15.32 -15.31 2.16
C ILE A 168 -16.08 -15.71 3.42
N GLY A 169 -16.47 -14.74 4.25
CA GLY A 169 -17.12 -14.96 5.55
C GLY A 169 -16.15 -15.28 6.68
N ALA A 170 -14.91 -14.79 6.60
CA ALA A 170 -13.93 -14.86 7.69
C ALA A 170 -14.11 -13.68 8.66
N ARG A 171 -13.92 -13.94 9.96
CA ARG A 171 -13.95 -12.92 11.01
C ARG A 171 -12.58 -12.64 11.62
N GLU A 172 -11.63 -13.50 11.34
CA GLU A 172 -10.25 -13.38 11.83
C GLU A 172 -9.28 -13.39 10.67
N GLY A 173 -8.24 -12.53 10.76
CA GLY A 173 -7.17 -12.42 9.78
C GLY A 173 -5.80 -12.58 10.44
N TYR A 174 -4.88 -13.21 9.71
CA TYR A 174 -3.50 -13.40 10.13
C TYR A 174 -2.57 -12.93 9.03
N ILE A 175 -1.49 -12.24 9.40
CA ILE A 175 -0.42 -11.86 8.48
C ILE A 175 0.81 -12.71 8.82
N TYR A 176 1.20 -13.59 7.92
CA TYR A 176 2.42 -14.36 8.03
C TYR A 176 3.56 -13.61 7.34
N CYS A 177 4.34 -12.89 8.13
CA CYS A 177 5.47 -12.08 7.66
C CYS A 177 6.78 -12.65 8.22
N ARG A 178 7.78 -12.77 7.37
CA ARG A 178 9.09 -13.28 7.78
C ARG A 178 9.79 -12.34 8.78
N ALA A 179 10.54 -12.94 9.73
CA ALA A 179 11.20 -12.21 10.82
C ALA A 179 12.30 -11.25 10.33
N GLU A 180 12.83 -11.48 9.12
CA GLU A 180 13.86 -10.67 8.49
C GLU A 180 13.34 -9.31 7.98
N TYR A 181 12.03 -9.06 8.10
CA TYR A 181 11.39 -7.79 7.74
C TYR A 181 10.90 -7.01 8.97
N PRO A 182 11.79 -6.62 9.91
CA PRO A 182 11.37 -6.00 11.17
C PRO A 182 10.65 -4.66 10.98
N LEU A 183 10.99 -3.88 9.95
CA LEU A 183 10.31 -2.63 9.64
C LEU A 183 8.89 -2.86 9.14
N ALA A 184 8.67 -3.87 8.27
CA ALA A 184 7.34 -4.26 7.81
C ALA A 184 6.47 -4.68 9.00
N ILE A 185 7.01 -5.52 9.89
CA ILE A 185 6.29 -5.97 11.10
C ILE A 185 5.93 -4.78 12.00
N LYS A 186 6.87 -3.83 12.21
CA LYS A 186 6.60 -2.62 13.00
C LYS A 186 5.45 -1.82 12.38
N ARG A 187 5.51 -1.53 11.09
CA ARG A 187 4.51 -0.73 10.38
C ARG A 187 3.14 -1.39 10.33
N LEU A 188 3.10 -2.70 10.13
CA LEU A 188 1.85 -3.46 10.20
C LEU A 188 1.21 -3.36 11.59
N LYS A 189 1.99 -3.48 12.68
CA LYS A 189 1.46 -3.33 14.04
C LYS A 189 0.90 -1.92 14.29
N VAL A 190 1.57 -0.88 13.80
CA VAL A 190 1.07 0.50 13.87
C VAL A 190 -0.22 0.64 13.08
N ALA A 191 -0.25 0.14 11.85
CA ALA A 191 -1.42 0.24 10.98
C ALA A 191 -2.64 -0.55 11.51
N ILE A 192 -2.42 -1.73 12.11
CA ILE A 192 -3.49 -2.50 12.76
C ILE A 192 -4.08 -1.69 13.92
N ALA A 193 -3.23 -1.17 14.82
CA ALA A 193 -3.70 -0.38 15.96
C ALA A 193 -4.48 0.87 15.52
N GLN A 194 -3.99 1.58 14.50
CA GLN A 194 -4.72 2.72 13.91
C GLN A 194 -6.04 2.31 13.28
N ALA A 195 -6.08 1.19 12.56
CA ALA A 195 -7.32 0.70 11.96
C ALA A 195 -8.36 0.29 13.03
N GLU A 196 -7.93 -0.26 14.16
CA GLU A 196 -8.79 -0.53 15.32
C GLU A 196 -9.32 0.77 15.94
N GLU A 197 -8.47 1.75 16.18
CA GLU A 197 -8.84 3.07 16.73
C GLU A 197 -9.85 3.81 15.85
N TYR A 198 -9.74 3.68 14.53
CA TYR A 198 -10.64 4.31 13.56
C TYR A 198 -11.93 3.48 13.28
N GLY A 199 -12.13 2.35 13.98
CA GLY A 199 -13.28 1.48 13.77
C GLY A 199 -13.30 0.77 12.41
N LEU A 200 -12.13 0.56 11.84
CA LEU A 200 -11.93 -0.16 10.57
C LEU A 200 -11.56 -1.63 10.79
N LEU A 201 -11.24 -2.01 12.03
CA LEU A 201 -11.03 -3.37 12.51
C LEU A 201 -11.79 -3.57 13.83
N GLY A 202 -11.97 -4.83 14.24
CA GLY A 202 -12.71 -5.22 15.43
C GLY A 202 -14.17 -5.51 15.14
N ASP A 203 -15.01 -5.32 16.15
CA ASP A 203 -16.47 -5.50 16.04
C ASP A 203 -17.11 -4.27 15.38
N ASN A 204 -18.15 -4.48 14.58
CA ASN A 204 -18.96 -3.42 13.96
C ASN A 204 -18.17 -2.45 13.09
N ILE A 205 -17.34 -2.94 12.20
CA ILE A 205 -16.52 -2.14 11.28
C ILE A 205 -17.39 -1.08 10.57
N LEU A 206 -17.01 0.20 10.67
CA LEU A 206 -17.77 1.36 10.16
C LEU A 206 -19.24 1.40 10.63
N ASN A 207 -19.54 0.86 11.82
CA ASN A 207 -20.90 0.69 12.39
C ASN A 207 -21.82 -0.21 11.53
N THR A 208 -21.27 -1.21 10.89
CA THR A 208 -22.03 -2.27 10.21
C THR A 208 -22.16 -3.50 11.13
N ASP A 209 -23.31 -4.18 11.08
CA ASP A 209 -23.59 -5.42 11.87
C ASP A 209 -22.77 -6.63 11.40
#